data_c782816d7fc32306d9f5040775538b19
#
_entry.id   c782816d7fc32306d9f5040775538b19
#
_cell.length_a   1.000
_cell.length_b   1.000
_cell.length_c   1.000
_cell.angle_alpha   90.00
_cell.angle_beta   90.00
_cell.angle_gamma   90.00
#
_symmetry.space_group_name_H-M   'P 1'
#
loop_
_entity.id
_entity.type
_entity.pdbx_description
1 polymer ?
#
loop_
_entity_poly.entity_id
_entity_poly.type
_entity_poly.pdbx_seq_one_letter_code
_entity_poly.pdbx_strand_id
1 'polypeptide(L)'
;MNQEETTQHLNRIHKRVKALAKSYSQKNPLDLDDFFGTGIEASPAGLKAEVVEFLKLAAGPKSEFSVEAQRAGGTTQNTLRVLDSILEGFLAHVKAGLQSAIGPRRQVQIEVVSDLLEQANLLLETKGVHPAAPIVILGATLEEYLRTTIEQEGISIGNRKPGLQAYADTLRDADLLSKQDCKDIIAWAGIRNHAAHGEWEEVKDPGRAKLMLQGINLFLRQRGA
;
A
#
# COMPACT_ATOMS: atom_id res chain seq x y z
N MET A 1 4.83 4.23 -3.63
CA MET A 1 5.52 4.68 -4.87
C MET A 1 4.50 5.49 -5.64
N ASN A 2 4.75 6.77 -5.90
CA ASN A 2 3.81 7.60 -6.67
C ASN A 2 3.85 7.24 -8.17
N GLN A 3 2.91 7.77 -8.98
CA GLN A 3 2.79 7.41 -10.40
C GLN A 3 4.03 7.81 -11.21
N GLU A 4 4.68 8.90 -10.86
CA GLU A 4 5.89 9.38 -11.53
C GLU A 4 7.09 8.48 -11.21
N GLU A 5 7.30 8.13 -9.95
CA GLU A 5 8.33 7.19 -9.51
C GLU A 5 8.13 5.80 -10.15
N THR A 6 6.87 5.32 -10.20
CA THR A 6 6.52 4.07 -10.86
C THR A 6 6.91 4.10 -12.33
N THR A 7 6.58 5.19 -13.03
CA THR A 7 6.88 5.35 -14.45
C THR A 7 8.38 5.44 -14.71
N GLN A 8 9.13 6.16 -13.88
CA GLN A 8 10.59 6.27 -13.99
C GLN A 8 11.26 4.92 -13.78
N HIS A 9 10.87 4.19 -12.73
CA HIS A 9 11.42 2.87 -12.44
C HIS A 9 11.07 1.84 -13.51
N LEU A 10 9.83 1.85 -13.99
CA LEU A 10 9.36 1.02 -15.11
C LEU A 10 10.18 1.25 -16.37
N ASN A 11 10.40 2.52 -16.75
CA ASN A 11 11.21 2.86 -17.93
C ASN A 11 12.66 2.37 -17.79
N ARG A 12 13.24 2.47 -16.59
CA ARG A 12 14.61 1.98 -16.32
C ARG A 12 14.70 0.47 -16.49
N ILE A 13 13.80 -0.30 -15.87
CA ILE A 13 13.80 -1.76 -15.99
C ILE A 13 13.53 -2.17 -17.44
N HIS A 14 12.53 -1.58 -18.09
CA HIS A 14 12.17 -1.88 -19.47
C HIS A 14 13.33 -1.65 -20.46
N LYS A 15 14.07 -0.54 -20.29
CA LYS A 15 15.27 -0.27 -21.08
C LYS A 15 16.33 -1.37 -20.93
N ARG A 16 16.51 -1.89 -19.71
CA ARG A 16 17.46 -2.99 -19.42
C ARG A 16 17.00 -4.31 -20.04
N VAL A 17 15.71 -4.64 -19.94
CA VAL A 17 15.14 -5.85 -20.55
C VAL A 17 15.29 -5.79 -22.09
N LYS A 18 14.97 -4.67 -22.74
CA LYS A 18 15.14 -4.46 -24.19
C LYS A 18 16.60 -4.59 -24.64
N ALA A 19 17.52 -3.99 -23.90
CA ALA A 19 18.94 -4.07 -24.21
C ALA A 19 19.44 -5.51 -24.15
N LEU A 20 19.05 -6.25 -23.11
CA LEU A 20 19.42 -7.65 -22.93
C LEU A 20 18.77 -8.56 -23.99
N ALA A 21 17.48 -8.38 -24.27
CA ALA A 21 16.78 -9.13 -25.32
C ALA A 21 17.41 -8.93 -26.70
N LYS A 22 17.82 -7.70 -27.03
CA LYS A 22 18.51 -7.39 -28.29
C LYS A 22 19.85 -8.08 -28.38
N SER A 23 20.65 -8.10 -27.30
CA SER A 23 21.95 -8.78 -27.28
C SER A 23 21.81 -10.29 -27.50
N TYR A 24 20.79 -10.93 -26.91
CA TYR A 24 20.51 -12.37 -27.14
C TYR A 24 19.96 -12.68 -28.54
N SER A 25 19.32 -11.71 -29.22
CA SER A 25 18.85 -11.88 -30.59
C SER A 25 19.95 -11.75 -31.64
N GLN A 26 21.03 -11.05 -31.33
CA GLN A 26 22.12 -10.74 -32.25
C GLN A 26 23.34 -11.67 -32.14
N LYS A 27 23.44 -12.45 -31.04
CA LYS A 27 24.58 -13.34 -30.79
C LYS A 27 24.30 -14.76 -31.25
N ASN A 28 25.33 -15.34 -31.95
CA ASN A 28 25.40 -16.76 -32.19
C ASN A 28 25.53 -17.50 -30.83
N PRO A 29 24.89 -18.66 -30.60
CA PRO A 29 24.90 -19.36 -29.31
C PRO A 29 26.26 -19.74 -28.74
N LEU A 30 27.34 -19.55 -29.51
CA LEU A 30 28.70 -19.94 -29.15
C LEU A 30 29.56 -18.84 -28.52
N ASP A 31 29.06 -17.58 -28.41
CA ASP A 31 29.86 -16.43 -27.91
C ASP A 31 29.37 -15.98 -26.48
N LEU A 32 29.22 -16.92 -25.57
CA LEU A 32 28.78 -16.64 -24.18
C LEU A 32 29.89 -16.06 -23.29
N ASP A 33 31.16 -16.27 -23.61
CA ASP A 33 32.29 -15.87 -22.76
C ASP A 33 32.56 -14.35 -22.76
N ASP A 34 32.10 -13.61 -23.77
CA ASP A 34 32.25 -12.15 -23.89
C ASP A 34 31.21 -11.33 -23.12
N PHE A 35 30.27 -12.01 -22.50
CA PHE A 35 29.09 -11.37 -21.88
C PHE A 35 29.39 -10.70 -20.53
N PHE A 36 30.40 -11.18 -19.82
CA PHE A 36 30.81 -10.64 -18.52
C PHE A 36 31.61 -9.32 -18.63
N GLY A 37 31.99 -8.91 -19.84
CA GLY A 37 32.75 -7.68 -20.09
C GLY A 37 31.95 -6.44 -20.49
N THR A 38 30.64 -6.54 -20.73
CA THR A 38 29.84 -5.45 -21.34
C THR A 38 29.10 -4.54 -20.34
N GLY A 39 29.40 -4.57 -19.04
CA GLY A 39 28.80 -3.65 -18.04
C GLY A 39 27.31 -3.83 -17.79
N ILE A 40 26.71 -4.96 -18.21
CA ILE A 40 25.33 -5.31 -17.89
C ILE A 40 25.33 -6.03 -16.54
N GLU A 41 25.08 -5.30 -15.47
CA GLU A 41 25.17 -5.72 -14.07
C GLU A 41 24.18 -6.83 -13.64
N ALA A 42 23.29 -7.31 -14.51
CA ALA A 42 22.27 -8.29 -14.10
C ALA A 42 22.23 -9.52 -15.03
N SER A 43 22.25 -10.71 -14.41
CA SER A 43 21.93 -11.95 -15.12
C SER A 43 20.47 -11.93 -15.61
N PRO A 44 20.11 -12.66 -16.69
CA PRO A 44 18.71 -12.77 -17.15
C PRO A 44 17.74 -13.22 -16.05
N ALA A 45 18.18 -14.14 -15.19
CA ALA A 45 17.39 -14.62 -14.05
C ALA A 45 17.18 -13.52 -12.98
N GLY A 46 18.24 -12.76 -12.67
CA GLY A 46 18.14 -11.63 -11.74
C GLY A 46 17.22 -10.53 -12.27
N LEU A 47 17.32 -10.22 -13.57
CA LEU A 47 16.45 -9.23 -14.20
C LEU A 47 14.99 -9.69 -14.23
N LYS A 48 14.72 -10.98 -14.47
CA LYS A 48 13.37 -11.56 -14.34
C LYS A 48 12.83 -11.38 -12.91
N ALA A 49 13.62 -11.70 -11.89
CA ALA A 49 13.21 -11.54 -10.50
C ALA A 49 12.88 -10.08 -10.18
N GLU A 50 13.70 -9.13 -10.62
CA GLU A 50 13.48 -7.68 -10.45
C GLU A 50 12.17 -7.23 -11.13
N VAL A 51 11.89 -7.69 -12.34
CA VAL A 51 10.64 -7.40 -13.07
C VAL A 51 9.43 -7.94 -12.30
N VAL A 52 9.50 -9.19 -11.84
CA VAL A 52 8.41 -9.83 -11.10
C VAL A 52 8.12 -9.10 -9.80
N GLU A 53 9.14 -8.79 -9.01
CA GLU A 53 8.96 -8.07 -7.75
C GLU A 53 8.44 -6.63 -7.99
N PHE A 54 8.96 -5.94 -8.99
CA PHE A 54 8.45 -4.63 -9.38
C PHE A 54 6.97 -4.67 -9.74
N LEU A 55 6.54 -5.63 -10.58
CA LEU A 55 5.14 -5.75 -10.99
C LEU A 55 4.23 -6.13 -9.83
N LYS A 56 4.70 -6.98 -8.89
CA LYS A 56 3.94 -7.28 -7.65
C LYS A 56 3.70 -6.03 -6.80
N LEU A 57 4.70 -5.16 -6.69
CA LEU A 57 4.59 -3.91 -5.94
C LEU A 57 3.72 -2.88 -6.67
N ALA A 58 3.88 -2.75 -7.99
CA ALA A 58 3.25 -1.70 -8.78
C ALA A 58 1.83 -2.06 -9.23
N ALA A 59 1.58 -3.32 -9.63
CA ALA A 59 0.30 -3.78 -10.15
C ALA A 59 -0.46 -4.70 -9.17
N GLY A 60 0.24 -5.20 -8.15
CA GLY A 60 -0.28 -6.17 -7.19
C GLY A 60 0.09 -7.62 -7.54
N PRO A 61 0.23 -8.49 -6.51
CA PRO A 61 0.71 -9.87 -6.70
C PRO A 61 -0.24 -10.77 -7.49
N LYS A 62 -1.52 -10.42 -7.59
CA LYS A 62 -2.56 -11.15 -8.32
C LYS A 62 -2.91 -10.52 -9.68
N SER A 63 -2.24 -9.43 -10.08
CA SER A 63 -2.47 -8.84 -11.39
C SER A 63 -1.98 -9.78 -12.51
N GLU A 64 -2.64 -9.77 -13.65
CA GLU A 64 -2.22 -10.58 -14.81
C GLU A 64 -0.79 -10.23 -15.24
N PHE A 65 -0.37 -8.96 -15.14
CA PHE A 65 1.01 -8.56 -15.41
C PHE A 65 2.02 -9.28 -14.51
N SER A 66 1.72 -9.39 -13.21
CA SER A 66 2.59 -10.09 -12.24
C SER A 66 2.59 -11.60 -12.45
N VAL A 67 1.41 -12.18 -12.70
CA VAL A 67 1.22 -13.61 -12.92
C VAL A 67 1.94 -14.06 -14.18
N GLU A 68 1.75 -13.35 -15.31
CA GLU A 68 2.38 -13.68 -16.57
C GLU A 68 3.91 -13.48 -16.54
N ALA A 69 4.41 -12.45 -15.83
CA ALA A 69 5.84 -12.28 -15.63
C ALA A 69 6.47 -13.45 -14.84
N GLN A 70 5.75 -13.98 -13.83
CA GLN A 70 6.21 -15.16 -13.08
C GLN A 70 6.26 -16.40 -13.97
N ARG A 71 5.26 -16.59 -14.85
CA ARG A 71 5.15 -17.72 -15.78
C ARG A 71 6.14 -17.65 -16.95
N ALA A 72 6.65 -16.44 -17.26
CA ALA A 72 7.61 -16.27 -18.34
C ALA A 72 8.78 -17.24 -18.19
N GLY A 73 9.00 -18.09 -19.20
CA GLY A 73 9.99 -19.17 -19.14
C GLY A 73 10.34 -19.71 -20.52
N GLY A 74 11.06 -20.85 -20.53
CA GLY A 74 11.61 -21.45 -21.73
C GLY A 74 13.05 -21.01 -21.96
N THR A 75 13.42 -20.71 -23.22
CA THR A 75 14.76 -20.16 -23.51
C THR A 75 14.91 -18.76 -22.96
N THR A 76 16.16 -18.36 -22.65
CA THR A 76 16.47 -16.99 -22.17
C THR A 76 15.90 -15.92 -23.12
N GLN A 77 16.07 -16.10 -24.42
CA GLN A 77 15.54 -15.19 -25.43
C GLN A 77 14.01 -15.07 -25.36
N ASN A 78 13.30 -16.19 -25.26
CA ASN A 78 11.85 -16.18 -25.13
C ASN A 78 11.39 -15.50 -23.85
N THR A 79 12.04 -15.82 -22.72
CA THR A 79 11.73 -15.20 -21.43
C THR A 79 11.88 -13.67 -21.50
N LEU A 80 12.99 -13.17 -22.03
CA LEU A 80 13.21 -11.72 -22.16
C LEU A 80 12.21 -11.05 -23.10
N ARG A 81 11.83 -11.69 -24.20
CA ARG A 81 10.82 -11.18 -25.13
C ARG A 81 9.43 -11.08 -24.47
N VAL A 82 9.05 -12.08 -23.69
CA VAL A 82 7.79 -12.07 -22.94
C VAL A 82 7.80 -10.95 -21.88
N LEU A 83 8.88 -10.80 -21.12
CA LEU A 83 9.01 -9.73 -20.14
C LEU A 83 8.98 -8.34 -20.79
N ASP A 84 9.62 -8.16 -21.96
CA ASP A 84 9.57 -6.90 -22.71
C ASP A 84 8.12 -6.54 -23.08
N SER A 85 7.36 -7.49 -23.64
CA SER A 85 5.96 -7.30 -24.00
C SER A 85 5.08 -6.97 -22.79
N ILE A 86 5.28 -7.65 -21.66
CA ILE A 86 4.55 -7.40 -20.41
C ILE A 86 4.82 -5.97 -19.89
N LEU A 87 6.09 -5.56 -19.86
CA LEU A 87 6.46 -4.22 -19.39
C LEU A 87 5.94 -3.12 -20.33
N GLU A 88 5.94 -3.36 -21.64
CA GLU A 88 5.35 -2.44 -22.62
C GLU A 88 3.84 -2.29 -22.43
N GLY A 89 3.12 -3.42 -22.24
CA GLY A 89 1.70 -3.41 -21.93
C GLY A 89 1.40 -2.71 -20.60
N PHE A 90 2.19 -2.96 -19.57
CA PHE A 90 2.03 -2.29 -18.27
C PHE A 90 2.33 -0.78 -18.37
N LEU A 91 3.32 -0.37 -19.15
CA LEU A 91 3.61 1.05 -19.40
C LEU A 91 2.44 1.75 -20.11
N ALA A 92 1.84 1.09 -21.09
CA ALA A 92 0.65 1.59 -21.77
C ALA A 92 -0.54 1.72 -20.80
N HIS A 93 -0.73 0.72 -19.94
CA HIS A 93 -1.76 0.71 -18.90
C HIS A 93 -1.61 1.87 -17.92
N VAL A 94 -0.38 2.13 -17.42
CA VAL A 94 -0.05 3.26 -16.56
C VAL A 94 -0.30 4.60 -17.25
N LYS A 95 0.14 4.75 -18.51
CA LYS A 95 -0.04 5.98 -19.29
C LYS A 95 -1.51 6.26 -19.61
N ALA A 96 -2.32 5.22 -19.77
CA ALA A 96 -3.76 5.36 -19.94
C ALA A 96 -4.51 5.74 -18.66
N GLY A 97 -3.80 5.90 -17.51
CA GLY A 97 -4.41 6.19 -16.22
C GLY A 97 -5.23 5.03 -15.64
N LEU A 98 -5.08 3.81 -16.21
CA LEU A 98 -5.79 2.62 -15.76
C LEU A 98 -5.15 1.99 -14.53
N GLN A 99 -3.94 2.41 -14.16
CA GLN A 99 -3.34 2.05 -12.89
C GLN A 99 -3.87 2.99 -11.80
N SER A 100 -4.50 2.43 -10.79
CA SER A 100 -4.73 3.17 -9.55
C SER A 100 -3.35 3.60 -9.01
N ALA A 101 -3.19 4.90 -8.73
CA ALA A 101 -2.00 5.44 -8.07
C ALA A 101 -1.77 4.81 -6.68
N ILE A 102 -2.70 3.99 -6.26
CA ILE A 102 -2.81 3.35 -4.95
C ILE A 102 -2.68 1.84 -5.20
N GLY A 103 -1.68 1.18 -4.59
CA GLY A 103 -1.53 -0.26 -4.69
C GLY A 103 -2.80 -1.01 -4.26
N PRO A 104 -3.11 -2.21 -4.81
CA PRO A 104 -4.36 -2.93 -4.56
C PRO A 104 -4.67 -3.13 -3.07
N ARG A 105 -3.67 -3.35 -2.24
CA ARG A 105 -3.85 -3.44 -0.78
C ARG A 105 -4.31 -2.13 -0.17
N ARG A 106 -3.76 -1.02 -0.64
CA ARG A 106 -4.15 0.32 -0.18
C ARG A 106 -5.56 0.68 -0.64
N GLN A 107 -5.93 0.27 -1.86
CA GLN A 107 -7.29 0.43 -2.38
C GLN A 107 -8.32 -0.27 -1.49
N VAL A 108 -8.10 -1.56 -1.19
CA VAL A 108 -8.98 -2.33 -0.29
C VAL A 108 -9.03 -1.70 1.10
N GLN A 109 -7.91 -1.22 1.62
CA GLN A 109 -7.88 -0.52 2.90
C GLN A 109 -8.75 0.74 2.89
N ILE A 110 -8.65 1.56 1.82
CA ILE A 110 -9.46 2.78 1.66
C ILE A 110 -10.95 2.43 1.61
N GLU A 111 -11.33 1.41 0.84
CA GLU A 111 -12.72 0.95 0.73
C GLU A 111 -13.27 0.53 2.10
N VAL A 112 -12.56 -0.34 2.82
CA VAL A 112 -12.98 -0.80 4.17
C VAL A 112 -13.08 0.36 5.16
N VAL A 113 -12.11 1.26 5.16
CA VAL A 113 -12.10 2.45 6.02
C VAL A 113 -13.28 3.35 5.70
N SER A 114 -13.55 3.60 4.40
CA SER A 114 -14.67 4.45 3.97
C SER A 114 -16.03 3.85 4.37
N ASP A 115 -16.21 2.55 4.17
CA ASP A 115 -17.44 1.85 4.56
C ASP A 115 -17.70 1.93 6.06
N LEU A 116 -16.67 1.73 6.89
CA LEU A 116 -16.79 1.80 8.34
C LEU A 116 -17.07 3.23 8.84
N LEU A 117 -16.48 4.24 8.20
CA LEU A 117 -16.78 5.65 8.51
C LEU A 117 -18.24 6.01 8.16
N GLU A 118 -18.73 5.51 7.01
CA GLU A 118 -20.13 5.70 6.62
C GLU A 118 -21.09 5.02 7.61
N GLN A 119 -20.82 3.79 8.02
CA GLN A 119 -21.60 3.07 9.03
C GLN A 119 -21.61 3.83 10.37
N ALA A 120 -20.46 4.36 10.81
CA ALA A 120 -20.39 5.16 12.02
C ALA A 120 -21.23 6.44 11.90
N ASN A 121 -21.21 7.11 10.74
CA ASN A 121 -22.03 8.27 10.48
C ASN A 121 -23.53 7.94 10.50
N LEU A 122 -23.95 6.86 9.86
CA LEU A 122 -25.35 6.41 9.87
C LEU A 122 -25.85 6.11 11.29
N LEU A 123 -25.01 5.48 12.13
CA LEU A 123 -25.36 5.23 13.53
C LEU A 123 -25.50 6.52 14.35
N LEU A 124 -24.67 7.54 14.06
CA LEU A 124 -24.78 8.85 14.72
C LEU A 124 -26.08 9.60 14.38
N GLU A 125 -26.63 9.35 13.19
CA GLU A 125 -27.87 9.95 12.72
C GLU A 125 -29.11 9.11 13.12
N THR A 126 -28.90 7.86 13.52
CA THR A 126 -29.98 6.95 13.87
C THR A 126 -30.55 7.25 15.28
N LYS A 127 -31.82 7.60 15.35
CA LYS A 127 -32.51 7.90 16.62
C LYS A 127 -32.51 6.68 17.56
N GLY A 128 -32.09 6.89 18.78
CA GLY A 128 -32.11 5.85 19.83
C GLY A 128 -30.82 5.01 19.90
N VAL A 129 -29.89 5.22 18.99
CA VAL A 129 -28.55 4.60 19.07
C VAL A 129 -27.67 5.37 20.05
N HIS A 130 -27.07 4.66 21.00
CA HIS A 130 -26.13 5.26 21.95
C HIS A 130 -24.83 5.66 21.27
N PRO A 131 -24.24 6.84 21.55
CA PRO A 131 -23.01 7.32 20.90
C PRO A 131 -21.79 6.39 21.07
N ALA A 132 -21.79 5.52 22.06
CA ALA A 132 -20.73 4.51 22.24
C ALA A 132 -20.58 3.58 21.02
N ALA A 133 -21.67 3.22 20.32
CA ALA A 133 -21.61 2.32 19.19
C ALA A 133 -20.79 2.88 18.02
N PRO A 134 -21.08 4.07 17.47
CA PRO A 134 -20.24 4.67 16.44
C PRO A 134 -18.82 4.98 16.91
N ILE A 135 -18.61 5.36 18.18
CA ILE A 135 -17.27 5.60 18.74
C ILE A 135 -16.41 4.34 18.69
N VAL A 136 -16.97 3.16 19.00
CA VAL A 136 -16.21 1.89 18.91
C VAL A 136 -15.83 1.60 17.46
N ILE A 137 -16.73 1.80 16.51
CA ILE A 137 -16.44 1.61 15.06
C ILE A 137 -15.33 2.58 14.60
N LEU A 138 -15.45 3.86 14.96
CA LEU A 138 -14.44 4.86 14.63
C LEU A 138 -13.05 4.50 15.17
N GLY A 139 -13.00 4.03 16.42
CA GLY A 139 -11.76 3.58 17.03
C GLY A 139 -11.17 2.36 16.34
N ALA A 140 -11.99 1.37 15.99
CA ALA A 140 -11.58 0.17 15.26
C ALA A 140 -11.07 0.52 13.85
N THR A 141 -11.76 1.43 13.15
CA THR A 141 -11.37 1.93 11.82
C THR A 141 -9.98 2.58 11.87
N LEU A 142 -9.76 3.46 12.84
CA LEU A 142 -8.48 4.12 13.02
C LEU A 142 -7.37 3.13 13.40
N GLU A 143 -7.66 2.17 14.28
CA GLU A 143 -6.72 1.13 14.70
C GLU A 143 -6.29 0.28 13.52
N GLU A 144 -7.22 -0.15 12.69
CA GLU A 144 -6.95 -0.93 11.48
C GLU A 144 -6.13 -0.13 10.45
N TYR A 145 -6.44 1.15 10.26
CA TYR A 145 -5.67 2.02 9.38
C TYR A 145 -4.20 2.14 9.82
N LEU A 146 -3.96 2.41 11.10
CA LEU A 146 -2.60 2.57 11.63
C LEU A 146 -1.83 1.25 11.59
N ARG A 147 -2.48 0.13 11.95
CA ARG A 147 -1.91 -1.22 11.90
C ARG A 147 -1.45 -1.56 10.47
N THR A 148 -2.33 -1.38 9.51
CA THR A 148 -2.04 -1.68 8.11
C THR A 148 -0.94 -0.76 7.55
N THR A 149 -0.90 0.51 7.97
CA THR A 149 0.19 1.43 7.60
C THR A 149 1.53 0.91 8.11
N ILE A 150 1.64 0.48 9.37
CA ILE A 150 2.85 -0.11 9.93
C ILE A 150 3.30 -1.34 9.13
N GLU A 151 2.36 -2.22 8.77
CA GLU A 151 2.64 -3.42 7.97
C GLU A 151 3.13 -3.07 6.55
N GLN A 152 2.53 -2.05 5.92
CA GLN A 152 2.92 -1.60 4.57
C GLN A 152 4.31 -0.98 4.54
N GLU A 153 4.65 -0.22 5.59
CA GLU A 153 5.97 0.40 5.74
C GLU A 153 7.04 -0.58 6.27
N GLY A 154 6.65 -1.82 6.60
CA GLY A 154 7.56 -2.85 7.11
C GLY A 154 8.14 -2.52 8.49
N ILE A 155 7.44 -1.72 9.28
CA ILE A 155 7.89 -1.25 10.59
C ILE A 155 7.46 -2.26 11.67
N SER A 156 8.33 -2.48 12.66
CA SER A 156 7.99 -3.33 13.81
C SER A 156 7.55 -2.47 15.00
N ILE A 157 6.47 -2.88 15.67
CA ILE A 157 6.04 -2.27 16.94
C ILE A 157 6.94 -2.66 18.13
N GLY A 158 7.90 -3.58 17.91
CA GLY A 158 8.79 -4.08 18.96
C GLY A 158 8.02 -4.80 20.06
N ASN A 159 8.37 -4.52 21.33
CA ASN A 159 7.74 -5.12 22.51
C ASN A 159 6.49 -4.37 22.98
N ARG A 160 5.97 -3.40 22.23
CA ARG A 160 4.76 -2.65 22.60
C ARG A 160 3.52 -3.54 22.50
N LYS A 161 2.59 -3.38 23.44
CA LYS A 161 1.29 -4.06 23.36
C LYS A 161 0.49 -3.43 22.19
N PRO A 162 -0.01 -4.23 21.22
CA PRO A 162 -0.79 -3.73 20.10
C PRO A 162 -1.98 -2.86 20.53
N GLY A 163 -2.23 -1.75 19.82
CA GLY A 163 -3.31 -0.83 20.04
C GLY A 163 -3.01 0.57 19.52
N LEU A 164 -4.01 1.45 19.50
CA LEU A 164 -3.94 2.80 18.93
C LEU A 164 -2.72 3.60 19.39
N GLN A 165 -2.43 3.60 20.70
CA GLN A 165 -1.30 4.34 21.22
C GLN A 165 0.04 3.78 20.73
N ALA A 166 0.21 2.43 20.79
CA ALA A 166 1.43 1.79 20.35
C ALA A 166 1.68 2.03 18.86
N TYR A 167 0.63 1.98 18.04
CA TYR A 167 0.72 2.24 16.62
C TYR A 167 1.06 3.71 16.33
N ALA A 168 0.41 4.65 17.01
CA ALA A 168 0.72 6.08 16.88
C ALA A 168 2.15 6.42 17.28
N ASP A 169 2.63 5.88 18.40
CA ASP A 169 4.00 6.08 18.86
C ASP A 169 5.02 5.47 17.87
N THR A 170 4.73 4.27 17.34
CA THR A 170 5.60 3.61 16.36
C THR A 170 5.72 4.40 15.06
N LEU A 171 4.59 4.90 14.53
CA LEU A 171 4.58 5.70 13.32
C LEU A 171 5.22 7.09 13.53
N ARG A 172 5.08 7.69 14.72
CA ARG A 172 5.78 8.93 15.07
C ARG A 172 7.29 8.72 15.16
N ASP A 173 7.74 7.63 15.78
CA ASP A 173 9.16 7.31 15.90
C ASP A 173 9.81 7.02 14.53
N ALA A 174 9.00 6.69 13.53
CA ALA A 174 9.38 6.54 12.12
C ALA A 174 9.17 7.82 11.28
N ASP A 175 8.89 8.99 11.91
CA ASP A 175 8.60 10.27 11.25
C ASP A 175 7.40 10.25 10.27
N LEU A 176 6.51 9.25 10.39
CA LEU A 176 5.29 9.12 9.58
C LEU A 176 4.07 9.83 10.19
N LEU A 177 4.12 10.17 11.47
CA LEU A 177 3.10 10.97 12.17
C LEU A 177 3.73 12.19 12.84
N SER A 178 3.02 13.32 12.77
CA SER A 178 3.37 14.51 13.54
C SER A 178 3.08 14.32 15.03
N LYS A 179 3.70 15.14 15.87
CA LYS A 179 3.38 15.19 17.31
C LYS A 179 1.92 15.53 17.58
N GLN A 180 1.28 16.32 16.70
CA GLN A 180 -0.13 16.68 16.85
C GLN A 180 -1.03 15.50 16.48
N ASP A 181 -0.75 14.79 15.38
CA ASP A 181 -1.48 13.58 15.02
C ASP A 181 -1.51 12.56 16.17
N CYS A 182 -0.35 12.35 16.83
CA CYS A 182 -0.29 11.44 17.98
C CYS A 182 -1.18 11.88 19.13
N LYS A 183 -1.20 13.18 19.46
CA LYS A 183 -2.07 13.72 20.50
C LYS A 183 -3.54 13.50 20.17
N ASP A 184 -3.93 13.74 18.93
CA ASP A 184 -5.30 13.57 18.47
C ASP A 184 -5.72 12.10 18.52
N ILE A 185 -4.85 11.18 18.05
CA ILE A 185 -5.08 9.73 18.11
C ILE A 185 -5.20 9.25 19.56
N ILE A 186 -4.35 9.72 20.47
CA ILE A 186 -4.41 9.36 21.91
C ILE A 186 -5.72 9.87 22.53
N ALA A 187 -6.16 11.08 22.18
CA ALA A 187 -7.45 11.61 22.65
C ALA A 187 -8.63 10.74 22.16
N TRP A 188 -8.63 10.35 20.88
CA TRP A 188 -9.66 9.45 20.33
C TRP A 188 -9.59 8.04 20.92
N ALA A 189 -8.39 7.53 21.21
CA ALA A 189 -8.20 6.25 21.89
C ALA A 189 -8.83 6.26 23.29
N GLY A 190 -8.69 7.36 24.04
CA GLY A 190 -9.36 7.55 25.34
C GLY A 190 -10.89 7.47 25.23
N ILE A 191 -11.48 8.22 24.29
CA ILE A 191 -12.91 8.21 24.03
C ILE A 191 -13.39 6.79 23.64
N ARG A 192 -12.68 6.10 22.77
CA ARG A 192 -13.00 4.72 22.35
C ARG A 192 -12.91 3.75 23.52
N ASN A 193 -11.93 3.91 24.41
CA ASN A 193 -11.80 3.03 25.58
C ASN A 193 -12.98 3.15 26.54
N HIS A 194 -13.44 4.34 26.85
CA HIS A 194 -14.66 4.54 27.66
C HIS A 194 -15.87 3.84 27.00
N ALA A 195 -16.05 4.01 25.69
CA ALA A 195 -17.12 3.36 24.95
C ALA A 195 -17.05 1.82 24.99
N ALA A 196 -15.86 1.24 24.80
CA ALA A 196 -15.62 -0.19 24.74
C ALA A 196 -15.70 -0.88 26.13
N HIS A 197 -15.36 -0.17 27.20
CA HIS A 197 -15.38 -0.70 28.57
C HIS A 197 -16.68 -0.46 29.33
N GLY A 198 -17.73 0.06 28.68
CA GLY A 198 -19.03 0.26 29.30
C GLY A 198 -19.13 1.53 30.15
N GLU A 199 -18.16 2.43 30.08
CA GLU A 199 -18.16 3.72 30.75
C GLU A 199 -18.99 4.73 29.93
N TRP A 200 -20.25 4.38 29.67
CA TRP A 200 -21.09 5.07 28.70
C TRP A 200 -21.48 6.49 29.08
N GLU A 201 -21.49 6.81 30.37
CA GLU A 201 -21.70 8.19 30.86
C GLU A 201 -20.64 9.16 30.34
N GLU A 202 -19.37 8.69 30.15
CA GLU A 202 -18.26 9.50 29.64
C GLU A 202 -18.40 9.81 28.14
N VAL A 203 -19.24 9.07 27.43
CA VAL A 203 -19.42 9.16 25.97
C VAL A 203 -20.88 9.35 25.56
N LYS A 204 -21.74 9.79 26.46
CA LYS A 204 -23.18 9.98 26.20
C LYS A 204 -23.49 11.18 25.29
N ASP A 205 -22.56 12.13 25.15
CA ASP A 205 -22.75 13.29 24.27
C ASP A 205 -22.48 12.92 22.80
N PRO A 206 -23.52 12.95 21.92
CA PRO A 206 -23.35 12.67 20.50
C PRO A 206 -22.46 13.70 19.80
N GLY A 207 -22.33 14.91 20.33
CA GLY A 207 -21.44 15.94 19.80
C GLY A 207 -19.98 15.50 19.85
N ARG A 208 -19.56 14.82 20.93
CA ARG A 208 -18.20 14.27 21.06
C ARG A 208 -17.91 13.20 20.01
N ALA A 209 -18.88 12.32 19.74
CA ALA A 209 -18.74 11.30 18.69
C ALA A 209 -18.68 11.91 17.29
N LYS A 210 -19.45 12.96 17.01
CA LYS A 210 -19.38 13.71 15.75
C LYS A 210 -18.03 14.39 15.54
N LEU A 211 -17.48 15.02 16.57
CA LEU A 211 -16.15 15.63 16.50
C LEU A 211 -15.06 14.58 16.27
N MET A 212 -15.16 13.41 16.90
CA MET A 212 -14.26 12.28 16.65
C MET A 212 -14.34 11.80 15.20
N LEU A 213 -15.55 11.62 14.63
CA LEU A 213 -15.75 11.27 13.23
C LEU A 213 -15.10 12.30 12.29
N GLN A 214 -15.37 13.60 12.51
CA GLN A 214 -14.81 14.67 11.69
C GLN A 214 -13.29 14.73 11.76
N GLY A 215 -12.72 14.57 12.96
CA GLY A 215 -11.28 14.57 13.18
C GLY A 215 -10.60 13.38 12.50
N ILE A 216 -11.15 12.17 12.63
CA ILE A 216 -10.62 10.97 11.97
C ILE A 216 -10.74 11.10 10.44
N ASN A 217 -11.87 11.59 9.92
CA ASN A 217 -12.05 11.86 8.49
C ASN A 217 -10.98 12.84 7.96
N LEU A 218 -10.74 13.93 8.68
CA LEU A 218 -9.73 14.90 8.29
C LEU A 218 -8.33 14.27 8.28
N PHE A 219 -7.99 13.53 9.34
CA PHE A 219 -6.72 12.82 9.48
C PHE A 219 -6.48 11.85 8.31
N LEU A 220 -7.47 11.04 7.96
CA LEU A 220 -7.37 10.04 6.90
C LEU A 220 -7.24 10.68 5.51
N ARG A 221 -8.05 11.72 5.21
CA ARG A 221 -7.98 12.47 3.94
C ARG A 221 -6.62 13.11 3.70
N GLN A 222 -6.00 13.66 4.75
CA GLN A 222 -4.66 14.26 4.64
C GLN A 222 -3.58 13.22 4.29
N ARG A 223 -3.87 11.94 4.47
CA ARG A 223 -2.96 10.81 4.22
C ARG A 223 -3.35 9.95 3.00
N GLY A 224 -4.31 10.43 2.20
CA GLY A 224 -4.74 9.77 0.97
C GLY A 224 -5.51 8.47 1.21
N ALA A 225 -6.28 8.42 2.29
CA ALA A 225 -7.25 7.36 2.56
C ALA A 225 -8.68 7.86 2.33
#